data_c9415db038d311d1f6031766f03cdf31
#
_entry.id   c9415db038d311d1f6031766f03cdf31
#
_cell.length_a   1.000
_cell.length_b   1.000
_cell.length_c   1.000
_cell.angle_alpha   90.00
_cell.angle_beta   90.00
_cell.angle_gamma   90.00
#
_symmetry.space_group_name_H-M   'P 1'
#
loop_
_entity.id
_entity.type
_entity.pdbx_description
1 polymer ?
#
loop_
_entity_poly.entity_id
_entity_poly.type
_entity_poly.pdbx_seq_one_letter_code
_entity_poly.pdbx_strand_id
1 'polypeptide(L)'
;YDISHYLKKGENVIALWLGTSWAVFPAYQRNDKPAIPMALVQAEITLTSGSKVRVITDGSWKTHASPNVLMGYWDAHHFAGEFYDASLEINGWNEAGFDDSEWAEAKVYQPQIMVSADKAESNLLMDEIKPVAVEEVSPGVYRVDMGINYAGWFEMPLVGQPGDSVVFRFSEREKDACSYGIHSIYKIGPDGKGTFR
;
A
#
# COMPACT_ATOMS: atom_id res chain seq x y z
N TYR A 1 -4.06 -10.71 15.75
CA TYR A 1 -2.64 -10.32 15.83
C TYR A 1 -2.29 -9.95 17.26
N ASP A 2 -1.14 -10.42 17.76
CA ASP A 2 -0.57 -9.94 19.02
C ASP A 2 0.34 -8.75 18.73
N ILE A 3 -0.05 -7.58 19.27
CA ILE A 3 0.68 -6.33 19.07
C ILE A 3 1.43 -5.91 20.36
N SER A 4 1.47 -6.76 21.38
CA SER A 4 2.02 -6.42 22.72
C SER A 4 3.45 -5.92 22.64
N HIS A 5 4.27 -6.49 21.77
CA HIS A 5 5.67 -6.13 21.61
C HIS A 5 5.93 -4.80 20.90
N TYR A 6 4.90 -4.23 20.25
CA TYR A 6 4.98 -2.88 19.65
C TYR A 6 4.53 -1.78 20.62
N LEU A 7 3.81 -2.14 21.68
CA LEU A 7 3.28 -1.15 22.61
C LEU A 7 4.37 -0.65 23.56
N LYS A 8 4.39 0.64 23.77
CA LYS A 8 5.30 1.32 24.71
C LYS A 8 4.52 2.12 25.74
N LYS A 9 5.17 2.48 26.85
CA LYS A 9 4.60 3.40 27.85
C LYS A 9 4.44 4.79 27.23
N GLY A 10 3.26 5.40 27.40
CA GLY A 10 2.92 6.70 26.84
C GLY A 10 2.09 6.58 25.57
N GLU A 11 2.29 7.48 24.65
CA GLU A 11 1.54 7.54 23.39
C GLU A 11 1.94 6.41 22.44
N ASN A 12 0.93 5.83 21.82
CA ASN A 12 1.05 4.83 20.76
C ASN A 12 0.11 5.22 19.63
N VAL A 13 0.47 4.90 18.41
CA VAL A 13 -0.33 5.16 17.21
C VAL A 13 -0.69 3.84 16.55
N ILE A 14 -1.93 3.72 16.11
CA ILE A 14 -2.37 2.68 15.20
C ILE A 14 -2.66 3.37 13.88
N ALA A 15 -1.84 3.10 12.89
CA ALA A 15 -1.94 3.68 11.56
C ALA A 15 -2.24 2.59 10.53
N LEU A 16 -3.12 2.89 9.57
CA LEU A 16 -3.55 1.96 8.54
C LEU A 16 -3.30 2.56 7.17
N TRP A 17 -2.58 1.82 6.32
CA TRP A 17 -2.49 2.14 4.91
C TRP A 17 -3.48 1.25 4.16
N LEU A 18 -4.51 1.87 3.58
CA LEU A 18 -5.58 1.15 2.91
C LEU A 18 -5.36 1.16 1.41
N GLY A 19 -5.15 0.00 0.83
CA GLY A 19 -5.13 -0.21 -0.60
C GLY A 19 -6.54 -0.35 -1.17
N THR A 20 -6.70 0.07 -2.42
CA THR A 20 -7.89 -0.26 -3.19
C THR A 20 -7.73 -1.67 -3.74
N SER A 21 -8.77 -2.48 -3.60
CA SER A 21 -8.81 -3.84 -4.14
C SER A 21 -9.94 -3.97 -5.16
N TRP A 22 -10.23 -5.15 -5.61
CA TRP A 22 -11.31 -5.47 -6.55
C TRP A 22 -12.66 -4.82 -6.21
N ALA A 23 -12.90 -4.54 -4.93
CA ALA A 23 -14.14 -3.91 -4.48
C ALA A 23 -14.37 -2.48 -5.01
N VAL A 24 -13.32 -1.77 -5.43
CA VAL A 24 -13.41 -0.40 -5.94
C VAL A 24 -13.41 -0.31 -7.46
N PHE A 25 -13.23 -1.43 -8.16
CA PHE A 25 -13.25 -1.44 -9.62
C PHE A 25 -14.67 -1.39 -10.17
N PRO A 26 -14.92 -0.59 -11.22
CA PRO A 26 -16.26 -0.42 -11.79
C PRO A 26 -16.94 -1.73 -12.17
N ALA A 27 -16.20 -2.71 -12.69
CA ALA A 27 -16.73 -4.01 -13.08
C ALA A 27 -17.28 -4.85 -11.90
N TYR A 28 -16.83 -4.56 -10.67
CA TYR A 28 -17.22 -5.30 -9.46
C TYR A 28 -18.04 -4.43 -8.49
N GLN A 29 -18.26 -3.17 -8.82
CA GLN A 29 -19.09 -2.29 -7.99
C GLN A 29 -20.55 -2.69 -8.08
N ARG A 30 -21.13 -2.90 -6.92
CA ARG A 30 -22.58 -2.95 -6.78
C ARG A 30 -23.10 -1.57 -6.42
N ASN A 31 -24.23 -1.16 -6.97
CA ASN A 31 -24.84 0.14 -6.77
C ASN A 31 -25.15 0.48 -5.30
N ASP A 32 -25.15 -0.51 -4.42
CA ASP A 32 -25.47 -0.41 -3.01
C ASP A 32 -24.24 -0.37 -2.09
N LYS A 33 -23.03 -0.37 -2.65
CA LYS A 33 -21.78 -0.40 -1.87
C LYS A 33 -20.89 0.80 -2.17
N PRO A 34 -20.28 1.40 -1.14
CA PRO A 34 -19.30 2.45 -1.36
C PRO A 34 -18.07 1.89 -2.07
N ALA A 35 -17.60 2.62 -3.06
CA ALA A 35 -16.40 2.31 -3.83
C ALA A 35 -15.14 2.92 -3.18
N ILE A 36 -15.00 2.75 -1.88
CA ILE A 36 -13.90 3.29 -1.07
C ILE A 36 -13.28 2.19 -0.21
N PRO A 37 -11.98 2.24 0.07
CA PRO A 37 -11.37 1.35 1.03
C PRO A 37 -11.95 1.57 2.43
N MET A 38 -12.18 0.50 3.15
CA MET A 38 -12.75 0.52 4.49
C MET A 38 -11.92 -0.35 5.42
N ALA A 39 -11.85 0.04 6.69
CA ALA A 39 -11.21 -0.76 7.71
C ALA A 39 -12.11 -0.93 8.93
N LEU A 40 -12.03 -2.09 9.55
CA LEU A 40 -12.58 -2.38 10.85
C LEU A 40 -11.45 -2.90 11.74
N VAL A 41 -11.15 -2.16 12.78
CA VAL A 41 -10.12 -2.52 13.77
C VAL A 41 -10.73 -2.53 15.16
N GLN A 42 -10.43 -3.57 15.92
CA GLN A 42 -10.65 -3.63 17.35
C GLN A 42 -9.39 -4.16 18.02
N ALA A 43 -8.86 -3.42 18.98
CA ALA A 43 -7.77 -3.87 19.82
C ALA A 43 -8.19 -3.85 21.31
N GLU A 44 -7.84 -4.89 22.05
CA GLU A 44 -7.99 -4.96 23.51
C GLU A 44 -6.61 -5.00 24.14
N ILE A 45 -6.32 -4.03 24.99
CA ILE A 45 -5.02 -3.86 25.65
C ILE A 45 -5.23 -4.00 27.15
N THR A 46 -4.55 -4.96 27.76
CA THR A 46 -4.54 -5.10 29.22
C THR A 46 -3.32 -4.38 29.77
N LEU A 47 -3.55 -3.36 30.57
CA LEU A 47 -2.48 -2.59 31.21
C LEU A 47 -1.86 -3.35 32.39
N THR A 48 -0.68 -2.94 32.81
CA THR A 48 0.00 -3.51 34.00
C THR A 48 -0.80 -3.37 35.27
N SER A 49 -1.72 -2.40 35.36
CA SER A 49 -2.69 -2.24 36.45
C SER A 49 -3.79 -3.30 36.47
N GLY A 50 -3.92 -4.12 35.41
CA GLY A 50 -5.02 -5.05 35.17
C GLY A 50 -6.26 -4.42 34.54
N SER A 51 -6.28 -3.10 34.32
CA SER A 51 -7.37 -2.43 33.58
C SER A 51 -7.25 -2.69 32.09
N LYS A 52 -8.40 -2.69 31.40
CA LYS A 52 -8.48 -2.92 29.95
C LYS A 52 -8.81 -1.63 29.21
N VAL A 53 -8.11 -1.41 28.12
CA VAL A 53 -8.40 -0.36 27.15
C VAL A 53 -8.85 -1.03 25.86
N ARG A 54 -9.93 -0.52 25.28
CA ARG A 54 -10.40 -0.96 23.97
C ARG A 54 -10.26 0.19 22.98
N VAL A 55 -9.62 -0.09 21.87
CA VAL A 55 -9.51 0.81 20.71
C VAL A 55 -10.37 0.23 19.61
N ILE A 56 -11.24 1.03 19.03
CA ILE A 56 -12.10 0.66 17.90
C ILE A 56 -12.03 1.73 16.83
N THR A 57 -12.23 1.34 15.58
CA THR A 57 -12.42 2.32 14.50
C THR A 57 -13.78 2.98 14.63
N ASP A 58 -13.78 4.30 14.66
CA ASP A 58 -14.97 5.15 14.69
C ASP A 58 -14.73 6.49 13.96
N GLY A 59 -15.64 7.43 14.11
CA GLY A 59 -15.54 8.75 13.49
C GLY A 59 -14.45 9.66 14.06
N SER A 60 -13.80 9.29 15.15
CA SER A 60 -12.68 10.06 15.72
C SER A 60 -11.35 9.83 14.99
N TRP A 61 -11.27 8.77 14.18
CA TRP A 61 -10.09 8.51 13.38
C TRP A 61 -9.92 9.55 12.29
N LYS A 62 -8.67 9.87 11.98
CA LYS A 62 -8.33 10.82 10.92
C LYS A 62 -7.92 10.08 9.65
N THR A 63 -8.18 10.71 8.50
CA THR A 63 -7.88 10.13 7.19
C THR A 63 -7.24 11.17 6.28
N HIS A 64 -6.33 10.71 5.46
CA HIS A 64 -5.67 11.50 4.42
C HIS A 64 -5.51 10.66 3.15
N ALA A 65 -5.49 11.30 1.99
CA ALA A 65 -5.17 10.62 0.74
C ALA A 65 -3.71 10.19 0.74
N SER A 66 -3.44 8.97 0.26
CA SER A 66 -2.07 8.50 0.10
C SER A 66 -1.41 9.12 -1.15
N PRO A 67 -0.07 9.13 -1.24
CA PRO A 67 0.65 9.51 -2.46
C PRO A 67 0.46 8.52 -3.62
N ASN A 68 -0.22 7.41 -3.38
CA ASN A 68 -0.42 6.33 -4.34
C ASN A 68 -1.79 6.43 -5.00
N VAL A 69 -1.83 6.36 -6.32
CA VAL A 69 -3.05 6.39 -7.14
C VAL A 69 -3.09 5.15 -8.03
N LEU A 70 -4.21 4.46 -8.00
CA LEU A 70 -4.45 3.35 -8.91
C LEU A 70 -4.63 3.86 -10.34
N MET A 71 -3.94 3.26 -11.30
CA MET A 71 -4.06 3.60 -12.70
C MET A 71 -4.97 2.62 -13.45
N GLY A 72 -5.64 3.10 -14.49
CA GLY A 72 -6.35 2.31 -15.50
C GLY A 72 -7.65 1.67 -15.04
N TYR A 73 -8.07 0.72 -15.85
CA TYR A 73 -9.32 -0.03 -15.65
C TYR A 73 -8.96 -1.48 -15.37
N TRP A 74 -9.34 -1.98 -14.24
CA TRP A 74 -9.13 -3.38 -13.90
C TRP A 74 -10.27 -4.22 -14.48
N ASP A 75 -10.24 -4.41 -15.78
CA ASP A 75 -11.05 -5.43 -16.46
C ASP A 75 -10.13 -6.47 -17.13
N ALA A 76 -10.72 -7.51 -17.67
CA ALA A 76 -9.98 -8.56 -18.35
C ALA A 76 -9.17 -7.94 -19.51
N HIS A 77 -7.86 -7.98 -19.45
CA HIS A 77 -6.86 -7.46 -20.40
C HIS A 77 -6.45 -5.98 -20.21
N HIS A 78 -6.99 -5.25 -19.25
CA HIS A 78 -6.60 -3.88 -18.95
C HIS A 78 -6.22 -3.73 -17.47
N PHE A 79 -5.22 -4.50 -17.07
CA PHE A 79 -4.59 -4.34 -15.77
C PHE A 79 -3.62 -3.17 -15.88
N ALA A 80 -3.87 -2.11 -15.17
CA ALA A 80 -2.87 -1.07 -14.99
C ALA A 80 -2.04 -1.38 -13.74
N GLY A 81 -1.37 -0.42 -13.21
CA GLY A 81 -0.62 -0.52 -11.98
C GLY A 81 -0.95 0.67 -11.10
N GLU A 82 0.06 1.25 -10.52
CA GLU A 82 -0.07 2.37 -9.62
C GLU A 82 0.90 3.49 -9.98
N PHE A 83 0.47 4.71 -9.71
CA PHE A 83 1.28 5.90 -9.77
C PHE A 83 1.55 6.37 -8.34
N TYR A 84 2.82 6.45 -7.97
CA TYR A 84 3.27 6.93 -6.68
C TYR A 84 3.97 8.28 -6.85
N ASP A 85 3.45 9.32 -6.20
CA ASP A 85 4.08 10.65 -6.18
C ASP A 85 4.75 10.89 -4.83
N ALA A 86 6.06 10.66 -4.75
CA ALA A 86 6.81 10.85 -3.52
C ALA A 86 6.86 12.30 -3.04
N SER A 87 6.47 13.27 -3.87
CA SER A 87 6.34 14.66 -3.41
C SER A 87 5.15 14.89 -2.48
N LEU A 88 4.22 13.93 -2.43
CA LEU A 88 3.02 13.95 -1.58
C LEU A 88 3.20 13.13 -0.29
N GLU A 89 4.38 12.57 -0.06
CA GLU A 89 4.66 11.84 1.18
C GLU A 89 4.55 12.76 2.40
N ILE A 90 3.95 12.24 3.45
CA ILE A 90 3.81 12.93 4.73
C ILE A 90 4.67 12.20 5.75
N ASN A 91 5.81 12.80 6.05
CA ASN A 91 6.75 12.20 6.99
C ASN A 91 6.18 12.15 8.41
N GLY A 92 6.37 11.02 9.09
CA GLY A 92 5.98 10.84 10.48
C GLY A 92 4.48 10.67 10.72
N TRP A 93 3.66 10.52 9.68
CA TRP A 93 2.20 10.39 9.81
C TRP A 93 1.75 9.21 10.70
N ASN A 94 2.59 8.22 10.85
CA ASN A 94 2.37 7.03 11.68
C ASN A 94 3.16 7.06 12.99
N GLU A 95 3.66 8.23 13.39
CA GLU A 95 4.41 8.41 14.63
C GLU A 95 3.60 9.13 15.71
N ALA A 96 3.90 8.85 16.96
CA ALA A 96 3.30 9.56 18.08
C ALA A 96 3.70 11.04 18.07
N GLY A 97 2.72 11.92 18.30
CA GLY A 97 2.94 13.37 18.27
C GLY A 97 2.81 14.00 16.89
N PHE A 98 2.46 13.22 15.85
CA PHE A 98 2.12 13.80 14.56
C PHE A 98 0.87 14.69 14.67
N ASP A 99 0.92 15.88 14.07
CA ASP A 99 -0.22 16.79 14.02
C ASP A 99 -1.13 16.43 12.85
N ASP A 100 -2.24 15.78 13.15
CA ASP A 100 -3.27 15.38 12.20
C ASP A 100 -4.50 16.31 12.21
N SER A 101 -4.38 17.50 12.80
CA SER A 101 -5.49 18.45 12.97
C SER A 101 -6.15 18.85 11.65
N GLU A 102 -5.38 18.93 10.57
CA GLU A 102 -5.86 19.25 9.23
C GLU A 102 -6.40 18.04 8.45
N TRP A 103 -6.30 16.84 9.00
CA TRP A 103 -6.81 15.64 8.35
C TRP A 103 -8.33 15.54 8.50
N ALA A 104 -8.97 14.94 7.52
CA ALA A 104 -10.42 14.72 7.57
C ALA A 104 -10.78 13.62 8.58
N GLU A 105 -11.94 13.75 9.20
CA GLU A 105 -12.50 12.67 10.04
C GLU A 105 -12.94 11.49 9.18
N ALA A 106 -12.76 10.29 9.71
CA ALA A 106 -13.20 9.07 9.07
C ALA A 106 -14.74 9.03 9.00
N LYS A 107 -15.25 8.64 7.84
CA LYS A 107 -16.69 8.41 7.67
C LYS A 107 -17.06 7.02 8.17
N VAL A 108 -17.95 6.98 9.15
CA VAL A 108 -18.45 5.71 9.68
C VAL A 108 -19.44 5.09 8.69
N TYR A 109 -19.18 3.86 8.33
CA TYR A 109 -20.08 3.03 7.53
C TYR A 109 -20.46 1.78 8.34
N GLN A 110 -21.74 1.49 8.43
CA GLN A 110 -22.25 0.34 9.16
C GLN A 110 -22.85 -0.70 8.19
N PRO A 111 -22.02 -1.59 7.64
CA PRO A 111 -22.51 -2.61 6.74
C PRO A 111 -23.37 -3.63 7.50
N GLN A 112 -24.42 -4.11 6.86
CA GLN A 112 -25.24 -5.23 7.35
C GLN A 112 -24.52 -6.56 7.11
N ILE A 113 -23.35 -6.73 7.76
CA ILE A 113 -22.53 -7.94 7.65
C ILE A 113 -22.24 -8.53 9.03
N MET A 114 -22.08 -9.82 9.08
CA MET A 114 -21.55 -10.50 10.25
C MET A 114 -20.03 -10.62 10.11
N VAL A 115 -19.30 -10.05 11.05
CA VAL A 115 -17.85 -10.17 11.09
C VAL A 115 -17.45 -11.51 11.69
N SER A 116 -16.51 -12.18 11.07
CA SER A 116 -15.91 -13.42 11.60
C SER A 116 -14.39 -13.28 11.64
N ALA A 117 -13.76 -14.12 12.46
CA ALA A 117 -12.30 -14.21 12.42
C ALA A 117 -11.82 -14.67 11.05
N ASP A 118 -10.70 -14.13 10.62
CA ASP A 118 -10.01 -14.58 9.43
C ASP A 118 -9.62 -16.06 9.58
N LYS A 119 -9.93 -16.85 8.55
CA LYS A 119 -9.64 -18.28 8.50
C LYS A 119 -8.57 -18.63 7.47
N ALA A 120 -8.18 -17.65 6.67
CA ALA A 120 -7.09 -17.81 5.72
C ALA A 120 -5.75 -17.62 6.42
N GLU A 121 -4.74 -18.33 5.94
CA GLU A 121 -3.37 -18.07 6.36
C GLU A 121 -2.94 -16.68 5.89
N SER A 122 -2.18 -15.97 6.74
CA SER A 122 -1.63 -14.66 6.38
C SER A 122 -0.63 -14.80 5.25
N ASN A 123 -0.58 -13.80 4.38
CA ASN A 123 0.52 -13.68 3.42
C ASN A 123 1.82 -13.47 4.18
N LEU A 124 2.81 -14.29 3.88
CA LEU A 124 4.13 -14.27 4.51
C LEU A 124 5.19 -13.92 3.47
N LEU A 125 6.22 -13.20 3.91
CA LEU A 125 7.46 -13.11 3.15
C LEU A 125 8.16 -14.47 3.25
N MET A 126 8.15 -15.19 2.13
CA MET A 126 8.72 -16.57 2.10
C MET A 126 10.18 -16.54 1.72
N ASP A 127 10.56 -15.65 0.80
CA ASP A 127 11.92 -15.60 0.27
C ASP A 127 12.25 -14.21 -0.27
N GLU A 128 13.53 -13.88 -0.34
CA GLU A 128 14.05 -12.68 -0.97
C GLU A 128 14.86 -13.08 -2.20
N ILE A 129 14.37 -12.65 -3.38
CA ILE A 129 14.96 -12.99 -4.67
C ILE A 129 15.77 -11.81 -5.18
N LYS A 130 17.01 -12.07 -5.60
CA LYS A 130 17.86 -11.06 -6.25
C LYS A 130 17.85 -11.25 -7.77
N PRO A 131 17.95 -10.16 -8.53
CA PRO A 131 18.12 -10.27 -9.98
C PRO A 131 19.31 -11.13 -10.36
N VAL A 132 19.16 -11.99 -11.36
CA VAL A 132 20.26 -12.76 -11.96
C VAL A 132 21.03 -11.95 -13.02
N ALA A 133 20.36 -10.95 -13.63
CA ALA A 133 20.98 -10.01 -14.55
C ALA A 133 20.28 -8.64 -14.55
N VAL A 134 21.07 -7.59 -14.79
CA VAL A 134 20.58 -6.23 -15.07
C VAL A 134 21.34 -5.74 -16.29
N GLU A 135 20.62 -5.36 -17.35
CA GLU A 135 21.16 -4.95 -18.63
C GLU A 135 20.54 -3.62 -19.07
N GLU A 136 21.37 -2.66 -19.46
CA GLU A 136 20.90 -1.45 -20.14
C GLU A 136 20.64 -1.79 -21.63
N VAL A 137 19.37 -1.89 -22.01
CA VAL A 137 18.97 -2.28 -23.37
C VAL A 137 18.87 -1.08 -24.33
N SER A 138 18.73 0.12 -23.78
CA SER A 138 18.87 1.40 -24.48
C SER A 138 19.09 2.50 -23.44
N PRO A 139 19.56 3.69 -23.81
CA PRO A 139 19.86 4.74 -22.86
C PRO A 139 18.72 5.01 -21.87
N GLY A 140 18.98 4.78 -20.59
CA GLY A 140 18.00 4.94 -19.49
C GLY A 140 16.94 3.85 -19.40
N VAL A 141 17.03 2.78 -20.19
CA VAL A 141 16.09 1.65 -20.13
C VAL A 141 16.82 0.38 -19.72
N TYR A 142 16.44 -0.17 -18.61
CA TYR A 142 17.06 -1.35 -18.02
C TYR A 142 16.11 -2.53 -18.05
N ARG A 143 16.64 -3.69 -18.42
CA ARG A 143 16.00 -4.98 -18.22
C ARG A 143 16.55 -5.61 -16.93
N VAL A 144 15.65 -5.99 -16.06
CA VAL A 144 15.98 -6.71 -14.82
C VAL A 144 15.42 -8.12 -14.96
N ASP A 145 16.31 -9.11 -14.98
CA ASP A 145 15.95 -10.53 -15.05
C ASP A 145 16.01 -11.13 -13.65
N MET A 146 14.89 -11.64 -13.18
CA MET A 146 14.78 -12.28 -11.87
C MET A 146 15.10 -13.78 -11.90
N GLY A 147 15.31 -14.37 -13.10
CA GLY A 147 15.64 -15.79 -13.28
C GLY A 147 14.50 -16.76 -13.05
N ILE A 148 13.44 -16.33 -12.43
CA ILE A 148 12.24 -17.14 -12.14
C ILE A 148 10.98 -16.29 -12.28
N ASN A 149 9.85 -16.93 -12.54
CA ASN A 149 8.53 -16.32 -12.41
C ASN A 149 8.04 -16.52 -10.96
N TYR A 150 7.58 -15.44 -10.35
CA TYR A 150 7.13 -15.47 -8.95
C TYR A 150 5.95 -14.52 -8.71
N ALA A 151 5.25 -14.72 -7.64
CA ALA A 151 4.25 -13.80 -7.11
C ALA A 151 4.83 -13.07 -5.89
N GLY A 152 4.78 -11.73 -5.89
CA GLY A 152 5.35 -10.95 -4.81
C GLY A 152 5.38 -9.46 -5.14
N TRP A 153 6.17 -8.74 -4.41
CA TRP A 153 6.51 -7.35 -4.68
C TRP A 153 8.04 -7.20 -4.77
N PHE A 154 8.49 -6.05 -5.21
CA PHE A 154 9.91 -5.74 -5.23
C PHE A 154 10.16 -4.39 -4.54
N GLU A 155 11.38 -4.23 -4.06
CA GLU A 155 11.85 -2.96 -3.51
C GLU A 155 13.02 -2.48 -4.35
N MET A 156 12.98 -1.22 -4.76
CA MET A 156 14.05 -0.61 -5.55
C MET A 156 14.36 0.79 -5.03
N PRO A 157 15.58 1.02 -4.52
CA PRO A 157 16.03 2.37 -4.21
C PRO A 157 16.24 3.16 -5.50
N LEU A 158 15.77 4.40 -5.50
CA LEU A 158 15.79 5.29 -6.65
C LEU A 158 16.52 6.58 -6.30
N VAL A 159 17.28 7.09 -7.25
CA VAL A 159 17.96 8.39 -7.17
C VAL A 159 17.79 9.11 -8.50
N GLY A 160 17.36 10.37 -8.46
CA GLY A 160 17.17 11.18 -9.66
C GLY A 160 16.92 12.65 -9.30
N GLN A 161 16.54 13.45 -10.29
CA GLN A 161 16.13 14.82 -10.02
C GLN A 161 14.71 14.85 -9.43
N PRO A 162 14.40 15.79 -8.53
CA PRO A 162 13.04 15.99 -8.07
C PRO A 162 12.07 16.15 -9.24
N GLY A 163 11.01 15.34 -9.24
CA GLY A 163 9.99 15.31 -10.30
C GLY A 163 10.28 14.37 -11.45
N ASP A 164 11.47 13.78 -11.55
CA ASP A 164 11.72 12.69 -12.50
C ASP A 164 10.80 11.50 -12.22
N SER A 165 10.46 10.77 -13.27
CA SER A 165 9.61 9.59 -13.16
C SER A 165 10.35 8.35 -13.65
N VAL A 166 10.24 7.28 -12.86
CA VAL A 166 10.70 5.94 -13.22
C VAL A 166 9.48 5.08 -13.54
N VAL A 167 9.49 4.44 -14.70
CA VAL A 167 8.40 3.57 -15.15
C VAL A 167 8.85 2.13 -15.05
N PHE A 168 8.12 1.36 -14.27
CA PHE A 168 8.31 -0.09 -14.12
C PHE A 168 7.31 -0.82 -15.00
N ARG A 169 7.80 -1.71 -15.85
CA ARG A 169 6.99 -2.59 -16.68
C ARG A 169 7.25 -4.03 -16.27
N PHE A 170 6.20 -4.79 -16.11
CA PHE A 170 6.30 -6.16 -15.64
C PHE A 170 5.99 -7.14 -16.76
N SER A 171 6.80 -8.18 -16.89
CA SER A 171 6.59 -9.23 -17.86
C SER A 171 6.88 -10.60 -17.26
N GLU A 172 6.05 -11.56 -17.60
CA GLU A 172 6.24 -12.98 -17.28
C GLU A 172 7.00 -13.71 -18.39
N ARG A 173 7.30 -13.02 -19.50
CA ARG A 173 7.89 -13.62 -20.70
C ARG A 173 9.03 -12.78 -21.22
N GLU A 174 10.11 -13.43 -21.58
CA GLU A 174 11.32 -12.79 -22.07
C GLU A 174 11.09 -11.87 -23.30
N LYS A 175 10.12 -12.22 -24.14
CA LYS A 175 9.84 -11.48 -25.39
C LYS A 175 8.83 -10.36 -25.23
N ASP A 176 8.12 -10.31 -24.13
CA ASP A 176 7.09 -9.31 -23.88
C ASP A 176 7.69 -8.15 -23.07
N ALA A 177 7.64 -6.95 -23.60
CA ALA A 177 8.10 -5.77 -22.86
C ALA A 177 7.21 -5.40 -21.65
N CYS A 178 5.94 -5.85 -21.68
CA CYS A 178 4.96 -5.58 -20.64
C CYS A 178 3.79 -6.56 -20.78
N SER A 179 3.59 -7.44 -19.81
CA SER A 179 2.46 -8.35 -19.83
C SER A 179 1.18 -7.63 -19.42
N TYR A 180 0.12 -7.75 -20.22
CA TYR A 180 -1.21 -7.18 -19.95
C TYR A 180 -1.22 -5.66 -19.68
N GLY A 181 -0.17 -4.93 -20.08
CA GLY A 181 -0.07 -3.50 -19.79
C GLY A 181 0.23 -3.16 -18.32
N ILE A 182 0.61 -4.14 -17.50
CA ILE A 182 0.90 -3.93 -16.08
C ILE A 182 2.18 -3.10 -15.93
N HIS A 183 2.03 -1.90 -15.42
CA HIS A 183 3.16 -1.01 -15.16
C HIS A 183 2.88 -0.14 -13.95
N SER A 184 3.93 0.31 -13.29
CA SER A 184 3.85 1.29 -12.21
C SER A 184 4.75 2.47 -12.52
N ILE A 185 4.42 3.62 -11.97
CA ILE A 185 5.20 4.86 -12.13
C ILE A 185 5.52 5.39 -10.74
N TYR A 186 6.79 5.68 -10.51
CA TYR A 186 7.26 6.37 -9.33
C TYR A 186 7.80 7.74 -9.71
N LYS A 187 7.24 8.80 -9.14
CA LYS A 187 7.75 10.16 -9.28
C LYS A 187 8.62 10.50 -8.09
N ILE A 188 9.87 10.89 -8.38
CA ILE A 188 10.89 11.19 -7.37
C ILE A 188 10.51 12.44 -6.58
N GLY A 189 10.59 12.34 -5.27
CA GLY A 189 10.29 13.42 -4.34
C GLY A 189 11.34 14.52 -4.31
N PRO A 190 11.14 15.56 -3.47
CA PRO A 190 11.95 16.76 -3.46
C PRO A 190 13.39 16.55 -2.99
N ASP A 191 13.67 15.48 -2.27
CA ASP A 191 15.02 15.12 -1.81
C ASP A 191 15.87 14.36 -2.87
N GLY A 192 15.30 14.08 -4.04
CA GLY A 192 15.97 13.38 -5.14
C GLY A 192 16.19 11.89 -4.89
N LYS A 193 15.52 11.32 -3.89
CA LYS A 193 15.65 9.92 -3.49
C LYS A 193 14.29 9.31 -3.21
N GLY A 194 14.24 7.99 -3.22
CA GLY A 194 13.06 7.25 -2.82
C GLY A 194 13.26 5.75 -2.88
N THR A 195 12.25 5.02 -2.47
CA THR A 195 12.19 3.57 -2.63
C THR A 195 10.82 3.23 -3.16
N PHE A 196 10.77 2.64 -4.34
CA PHE A 196 9.55 1.99 -4.82
C PHE A 196 9.43 0.62 -4.14
N ARG A 197 8.22 0.30 -3.69
CA ARG A 197 7.86 -0.98 -3.06
C ARG A 197 6.36 -1.25 -3.10
#